data_8091e1cbee26f5d1b5fa09464e632544
#
_entry.id   8091e1cbee26f5d1b5fa09464e632544
#
_cell.length_a   1.000
_cell.length_b   1.000
_cell.length_c   1.000
_cell.angle_alpha   90.00
_cell.angle_beta   90.00
_cell.angle_gamma   90.00
#
_symmetry.space_group_name_H-M   'P 1'
#
loop_
_entity.id
_entity.type
_entity.pdbx_description
1 polymer ?
#
loop_
_entity_poly.entity_id
_entity_poly.type
_entity_poly.pdbx_seq_one_letter_code
_entity_poly.pdbx_strand_id
1 'polypeptide(L)'
;MENPNWQTPATKKEEEFEMIAKTFQGLETVLATELIDLGANNIQIGRRMVSFTGNKELLYRANFQLRTAIRILMPIKHFRATSADEVYEAVQQIDWTNYLTNKTTFAVDSVVFSQEFRHSKFVAYKVKDAIVDQMRERTGDRPNIRVTNPDLQLHIHIAEYECTLSLDTSGESLHRRGYRQETVEAPLNEVLAAGIIMLTGWKGECDLIDPMCGSGTIAIEAALIARGIAPGVYRKEYAFEKWPDFDQELFDSIYEDESREHEFKHRIYGYDINRNAVATAIANVKAAGLSKEISIEQQDFANFKQPEEKAVIITNPPYGERISAPDLLGLYKMIGSKFKHDFTGNDAWVLSYREECFDQIGLKPSLRTPLYNGSLECELRKYQMFSGKFNDMRAGGGDIKTVQERRMMADRKRFKQHRDFKDKLEDDPRERFTRKKDREDFRRDNKKSESRKDFRGGERKDFKSERKDFRGERKPFNKNNNGKKFGKKRYDNED
;
A
#
# COMPACT_ATOMS: atom_id res chain seq x y z
N MET A 1 -27.57 -11.92 57.54
CA MET A 1 -27.33 -12.43 56.18
C MET A 1 -26.72 -11.30 55.34
N GLU A 2 -25.40 -11.29 55.29
CA GLU A 2 -24.64 -10.25 54.64
C GLU A 2 -24.56 -10.58 53.15
N ASN A 3 -24.88 -9.59 52.27
CA ASN A 3 -24.75 -9.69 50.83
C ASN A 3 -23.28 -9.78 50.44
N PRO A 4 -22.83 -10.73 49.64
CA PRO A 4 -21.48 -10.74 49.11
C PRO A 4 -21.33 -9.62 48.09
N ASN A 5 -20.43 -8.71 48.38
CA ASN A 5 -20.03 -7.59 47.54
C ASN A 5 -19.24 -8.14 46.34
N TRP A 6 -19.91 -8.41 45.22
CA TRP A 6 -19.26 -8.73 43.95
C TRP A 6 -18.64 -7.44 43.40
N GLN A 7 -17.40 -7.13 43.81
CA GLN A 7 -16.60 -6.17 43.09
C GLN A 7 -16.22 -6.82 41.74
N THR A 8 -16.84 -6.36 40.69
CA THR A 8 -16.35 -6.60 39.33
C THR A 8 -14.89 -6.21 39.29
N PRO A 9 -13.95 -7.08 38.82
CA PRO A 9 -12.57 -6.69 38.66
C PRO A 9 -12.54 -5.45 37.73
N ALA A 10 -11.93 -4.38 38.20
CA ALA A 10 -11.66 -3.22 37.35
C ALA A 10 -10.87 -3.74 36.14
N THR A 11 -11.49 -3.74 34.97
CA THR A 11 -10.81 -3.99 33.70
C THR A 11 -9.62 -3.04 33.66
N LYS A 12 -8.40 -3.56 33.68
CA LYS A 12 -7.20 -2.79 33.37
C LYS A 12 -7.51 -2.10 32.03
N LYS A 13 -7.57 -0.78 32.03
CA LYS A 13 -7.67 -0.01 30.79
C LYS A 13 -6.45 -0.41 29.97
N GLU A 14 -6.66 -1.15 28.90
CA GLU A 14 -5.58 -1.50 27.98
C GLU A 14 -4.98 -0.21 27.45
N GLU A 15 -3.67 -0.13 27.43
CA GLU A 15 -2.94 1.06 27.03
C GLU A 15 -3.15 1.27 25.51
N GLU A 16 -3.80 2.38 25.14
CA GLU A 16 -3.96 2.77 23.75
C GLU A 16 -2.71 3.53 23.27
N PHE A 17 -2.26 3.22 22.07
CA PHE A 17 -1.12 3.87 21.42
C PHE A 17 -1.43 4.27 19.98
N GLU A 18 -0.62 5.17 19.44
CA GLU A 18 -0.73 5.65 18.06
C GLU A 18 -0.23 4.59 17.07
N MET A 19 -0.95 4.45 15.97
CA MET A 19 -0.59 3.62 14.81
C MET A 19 -0.80 4.38 13.51
N ILE A 20 -0.02 4.03 12.49
CA ILE A 20 -0.11 4.61 11.15
C ILE A 20 -0.24 3.48 10.14
N ALA A 21 -1.41 3.37 9.51
CA ALA A 21 -1.62 2.48 8.37
C ALA A 21 -1.23 3.19 7.06
N LYS A 22 -0.25 2.64 6.34
CA LYS A 22 0.15 3.15 5.01
C LYS A 22 -0.72 2.53 3.94
N THR A 23 -1.07 3.31 2.90
CA THR A 23 -1.90 2.83 1.78
C THR A 23 -1.49 3.51 0.47
N PHE A 24 -2.12 3.13 -0.64
CA PHE A 24 -2.01 3.85 -1.91
C PHE A 24 -2.83 5.15 -1.89
N GLN A 25 -2.34 6.14 -2.62
CA GLN A 25 -3.07 7.39 -2.81
C GLN A 25 -4.40 7.11 -3.55
N GLY A 26 -5.50 7.64 -2.98
CA GLY A 26 -6.87 7.42 -3.44
C GLY A 26 -7.61 6.33 -2.66
N LEU A 27 -6.92 5.52 -1.83
CA LEU A 27 -7.54 4.51 -0.96
C LEU A 27 -7.62 4.93 0.51
N GLU A 28 -7.20 6.13 0.86
CA GLU A 28 -7.15 6.57 2.26
C GLU A 28 -8.53 6.54 2.94
N THR A 29 -9.58 6.92 2.21
CA THR A 29 -10.96 6.89 2.75
C THR A 29 -11.49 5.47 2.90
N VAL A 30 -11.09 4.55 2.01
CA VAL A 30 -11.46 3.13 2.10
C VAL A 30 -10.79 2.52 3.34
N LEU A 31 -9.49 2.76 3.51
CA LEU A 31 -8.74 2.31 4.68
C LEU A 31 -9.30 2.88 6.00
N ALA A 32 -9.69 4.16 6.01
CA ALA A 32 -10.32 4.75 7.19
C ALA A 32 -11.64 4.07 7.55
N THR A 33 -12.43 3.65 6.54
CA THR A 33 -13.66 2.87 6.77
C THR A 33 -13.35 1.50 7.36
N GLU A 34 -12.36 0.79 6.84
CA GLU A 34 -11.92 -0.50 7.41
C GLU A 34 -11.47 -0.34 8.87
N LEU A 35 -10.74 0.72 9.21
CA LEU A 35 -10.30 1.01 10.58
C LEU A 35 -11.47 1.32 11.52
N ILE A 36 -12.50 2.06 11.05
CA ILE A 36 -13.73 2.29 11.82
C ILE A 36 -14.43 0.94 12.11
N ASP A 37 -14.53 0.08 11.10
CA ASP A 37 -15.17 -1.25 11.23
C ASP A 37 -14.38 -2.18 12.17
N LEU A 38 -13.09 -1.92 12.39
CA LEU A 38 -12.25 -2.61 13.37
C LEU A 38 -12.30 -2.01 14.77
N GLY A 39 -12.97 -0.86 14.96
CA GLY A 39 -13.09 -0.20 16.26
C GLY A 39 -11.91 0.73 16.59
N ALA A 40 -11.15 1.20 15.61
CA ALA A 40 -10.07 2.16 15.81
C ALA A 40 -10.58 3.53 16.28
N ASN A 41 -9.82 4.18 17.15
CA ASN A 41 -10.09 5.51 17.67
C ASN A 41 -9.23 6.59 16.99
N ASN A 42 -9.61 7.87 17.13
CA ASN A 42 -8.83 9.04 16.69
C ASN A 42 -8.33 8.97 15.24
N ILE A 43 -9.17 8.48 14.33
CA ILE A 43 -8.82 8.26 12.93
C ILE A 43 -8.59 9.58 12.20
N GLN A 44 -7.39 9.76 11.62
CA GLN A 44 -7.01 10.94 10.84
C GLN A 44 -6.47 10.51 9.48
N ILE A 45 -7.08 11.03 8.42
CA ILE A 45 -6.67 10.75 7.05
C ILE A 45 -5.55 11.71 6.64
N GLY A 46 -4.39 11.14 6.30
CA GLY A 46 -3.25 11.84 5.72
C GLY A 46 -3.01 11.45 4.26
N ARG A 47 -1.94 11.94 3.67
CA ARG A 47 -1.54 11.56 2.31
C ARG A 47 -0.90 10.17 2.32
N ARG A 48 -1.51 9.20 1.63
CA ARG A 48 -1.07 7.79 1.55
C ARG A 48 -0.96 7.11 2.92
N MET A 49 -1.74 7.56 3.88
CA MET A 49 -1.77 7.00 5.23
C MET A 49 -3.06 7.36 5.96
N VAL A 50 -3.35 6.59 7.01
CA VAL A 50 -4.34 6.91 8.02
C VAL A 50 -3.68 6.69 9.38
N SER A 51 -3.65 7.69 10.26
CA SER A 51 -3.27 7.52 11.66
C SER A 51 -4.50 7.23 12.51
N PHE A 52 -4.31 6.43 13.55
CA PHE A 52 -5.38 6.00 14.46
C PHE A 52 -4.78 5.57 15.80
N THR A 53 -5.62 5.40 16.81
CA THR A 53 -5.22 4.86 18.11
C THR A 53 -5.98 3.59 18.44
N GLY A 54 -5.36 2.72 19.23
CA GLY A 54 -5.93 1.50 19.73
C GLY A 54 -4.94 0.69 20.55
N ASN A 55 -5.38 -0.46 21.03
CA ASN A 55 -4.62 -1.38 21.85
C ASN A 55 -3.84 -2.43 21.02
N LYS A 56 -3.20 -3.36 21.71
CA LYS A 56 -2.44 -4.48 21.12
C LYS A 56 -3.35 -5.39 20.24
N GLU A 57 -4.57 -5.66 20.65
CA GLU A 57 -5.52 -6.43 19.87
C GLU A 57 -5.81 -5.76 18.54
N LEU A 58 -6.06 -4.45 18.54
CA LEU A 58 -6.29 -3.69 17.31
C LEU A 58 -5.04 -3.67 16.40
N LEU A 59 -3.82 -3.63 16.95
CA LEU A 59 -2.59 -3.75 16.18
C LEU A 59 -2.54 -5.07 15.42
N TYR A 60 -2.86 -6.19 16.09
CA TYR A 60 -2.87 -7.51 15.48
C TYR A 60 -3.98 -7.63 14.43
N ARG A 61 -5.22 -7.21 14.77
CA ARG A 61 -6.35 -7.18 13.83
C ARG A 61 -6.08 -6.30 12.62
N ALA A 62 -5.46 -5.14 12.78
CA ALA A 62 -5.12 -4.25 11.69
C ALA A 62 -4.14 -4.89 10.68
N ASN A 63 -3.11 -5.61 11.16
CA ASN A 63 -2.20 -6.34 10.30
C ASN A 63 -2.87 -7.52 9.60
N PHE A 64 -3.76 -8.23 10.29
CA PHE A 64 -4.38 -9.46 9.80
C PHE A 64 -5.59 -9.21 8.90
N GLN A 65 -6.44 -8.22 9.20
CA GLN A 65 -7.75 -8.05 8.58
C GLN A 65 -7.83 -6.90 7.56
N LEU A 66 -6.95 -5.87 7.62
CA LEU A 66 -7.01 -4.75 6.69
C LEU A 66 -6.62 -5.17 5.27
N ARG A 67 -7.51 -4.89 4.32
CA ARG A 67 -7.33 -5.22 2.90
C ARG A 67 -6.55 -4.16 2.14
N THR A 68 -6.75 -2.88 2.54
CA THR A 68 -6.19 -1.73 1.83
C THR A 68 -4.97 -1.11 2.50
N ALA A 69 -4.47 -1.71 3.59
CA ALA A 69 -3.19 -1.35 4.19
C ALA A 69 -2.02 -2.04 3.50
N ILE A 70 -0.92 -1.30 3.29
CA ILE A 70 0.35 -1.83 2.79
C ILE A 70 1.25 -2.20 3.97
N ARG A 71 1.15 -1.45 5.08
CA ARG A 71 2.00 -1.58 6.25
C ARG A 71 1.37 -0.85 7.45
N ILE A 72 1.53 -1.40 8.62
CA ILE A 72 1.17 -0.76 9.89
C ILE A 72 2.45 -0.39 10.62
N LEU A 73 2.56 0.87 11.00
CA LEU A 73 3.69 1.42 11.75
C LEU A 73 3.22 1.85 13.13
N MET A 74 4.03 1.62 14.16
CA MET A 74 3.82 2.10 15.52
C MET A 74 4.86 3.18 15.84
N PRO A 75 4.50 4.47 15.86
CA PRO A 75 5.40 5.55 16.23
C PRO A 75 5.93 5.36 17.66
N ILE A 76 7.25 5.48 17.80
CA ILE A 76 7.92 5.45 19.12
C ILE A 76 8.51 6.80 19.51
N LYS A 77 8.73 7.67 18.51
CA LYS A 77 9.19 9.03 18.77
C LYS A 77 8.83 9.99 17.65
N HIS A 78 8.25 11.13 18.01
CA HIS A 78 8.11 12.32 17.16
C HIS A 78 9.12 13.36 17.60
N PHE A 79 9.80 13.98 16.65
CA PHE A 79 10.79 15.02 16.92
C PHE A 79 11.01 15.92 15.71
N ARG A 80 11.64 17.05 15.91
CA ARG A 80 12.09 17.93 14.82
C ARG A 80 13.59 17.84 14.65
N ALA A 81 14.06 17.82 13.41
CA ALA A 81 15.46 17.85 13.07
C ALA A 81 15.67 18.62 11.76
N THR A 82 16.74 19.39 11.71
CA THR A 82 17.19 20.16 10.53
C THR A 82 18.43 19.53 9.89
N SER A 83 19.05 18.58 10.57
CA SER A 83 20.26 17.88 10.13
C SER A 83 20.24 16.41 10.51
N ALA A 84 21.05 15.63 9.82
CA ALA A 84 21.22 14.21 10.15
C ALA A 84 21.89 13.96 11.50
N ASP A 85 22.65 14.93 12.02
CA ASP A 85 23.26 14.86 13.35
C ASP A 85 22.21 15.08 14.43
N GLU A 86 21.26 16.00 14.25
CA GLU A 86 20.12 16.16 15.15
C GLU A 86 19.21 14.90 15.16
N VAL A 87 19.08 14.21 14.01
CA VAL A 87 18.39 12.90 13.95
C VAL A 87 19.14 11.88 14.82
N TYR A 88 20.47 11.81 14.70
CA TYR A 88 21.30 10.91 15.50
C TYR A 88 21.13 11.20 17.01
N GLU A 89 21.22 12.46 17.44
CA GLU A 89 21.05 12.87 18.83
C GLU A 89 19.66 12.50 19.37
N ALA A 90 18.60 12.77 18.59
CA ALA A 90 17.23 12.43 18.97
C ALA A 90 17.04 10.92 19.14
N VAL A 91 17.60 10.12 18.25
CA VAL A 91 17.52 8.66 18.29
C VAL A 91 18.30 8.08 19.47
N GLN A 92 19.44 8.67 19.84
CA GLN A 92 20.20 8.28 21.03
C GLN A 92 19.46 8.51 22.36
N GLN A 93 18.46 9.39 22.41
CA GLN A 93 17.64 9.60 23.61
C GLN A 93 16.65 8.46 23.89
N ILE A 94 16.42 7.54 22.93
CA ILE A 94 15.54 6.38 23.12
C ILE A 94 16.36 5.28 23.82
N ASP A 95 15.78 4.64 24.82
CA ASP A 95 16.42 3.49 25.44
C ASP A 95 16.22 2.23 24.59
N TRP A 96 17.24 1.92 23.78
CA TRP A 96 17.19 0.80 22.84
C TRP A 96 17.28 -0.57 23.52
N THR A 97 17.67 -0.64 24.79
CA THR A 97 17.67 -1.92 25.55
C THR A 97 16.26 -2.47 25.77
N ASN A 98 15.23 -1.61 25.65
CA ASN A 98 13.84 -2.04 25.71
C ASN A 98 13.37 -2.75 24.41
N TYR A 99 14.09 -2.58 23.30
CA TYR A 99 13.69 -3.10 21.98
C TYR A 99 14.68 -4.14 21.44
N LEU A 100 15.95 -4.04 21.80
CA LEU A 100 17.04 -4.80 21.21
C LEU A 100 17.94 -5.43 22.28
N THR A 101 18.47 -6.57 21.91
CA THR A 101 19.58 -7.22 22.63
C THR A 101 20.78 -7.39 21.68
N ASN A 102 21.92 -7.80 22.18
CA ASN A 102 23.09 -8.12 21.34
C ASN A 102 22.88 -9.31 20.39
N LYS A 103 21.83 -10.10 20.61
CA LYS A 103 21.48 -11.27 19.75
C LYS A 103 20.44 -10.92 18.68
N THR A 104 19.67 -9.86 18.87
CA THR A 104 18.63 -9.42 17.92
C THR A 104 19.23 -8.73 16.72
N THR A 105 18.56 -8.86 15.59
CA THR A 105 18.91 -8.21 14.34
C THR A 105 17.93 -7.08 14.05
N PHE A 106 18.40 -5.98 13.46
CA PHE A 106 17.53 -4.90 13.07
C PHE A 106 17.86 -4.31 11.70
N ALA A 107 16.91 -3.59 11.12
CA ALA A 107 17.09 -2.80 9.92
C ALA A 107 16.34 -1.47 10.03
N VAL A 108 16.77 -0.49 9.24
CA VAL A 108 16.16 0.85 9.20
C VAL A 108 15.81 1.20 7.78
N ASP A 109 14.52 1.42 7.51
CA ASP A 109 14.02 2.03 6.29
C ASP A 109 13.78 3.53 6.49
N SER A 110 13.98 4.31 5.46
CA SER A 110 13.80 5.76 5.52
C SER A 110 13.03 6.30 4.33
N VAL A 111 12.08 7.17 4.61
CA VAL A 111 11.34 7.95 3.61
C VAL A 111 11.48 9.43 3.96
N VAL A 112 11.98 10.20 3.01
CA VAL A 112 12.33 11.61 3.23
C VAL A 112 11.67 12.47 2.16
N PHE A 113 10.94 13.49 2.60
CA PHE A 113 10.37 14.57 1.81
C PHE A 113 10.84 15.91 2.40
N SER A 114 12.07 16.31 2.08
CA SER A 114 12.70 17.51 2.61
C SER A 114 13.71 18.07 1.64
N GLN A 115 13.92 19.39 1.67
CA GLN A 115 14.98 20.05 0.92
C GLN A 115 16.34 19.92 1.61
N GLU A 116 16.37 19.78 2.92
CA GLU A 116 17.59 19.68 3.73
C GLU A 116 18.15 18.26 3.74
N PHE A 117 17.28 17.25 3.86
CA PHE A 117 17.67 15.85 3.85
C PHE A 117 17.67 15.28 2.42
N ARG A 118 18.79 15.43 1.70
CA ARG A 118 18.86 15.04 0.28
C ARG A 118 18.99 13.53 0.03
N HIS A 119 19.46 12.78 1.02
CA HIS A 119 19.75 11.34 0.88
C HIS A 119 19.10 10.53 1.99
N SER A 120 17.98 9.89 1.66
CA SER A 120 17.23 9.05 2.61
C SER A 120 18.10 7.94 3.23
N LYS A 121 18.94 7.26 2.43
CA LYS A 121 19.86 6.23 2.93
C LYS A 121 20.84 6.74 3.98
N PHE A 122 21.29 7.99 3.86
CA PHE A 122 22.18 8.59 4.84
C PHE A 122 21.48 8.80 6.20
N VAL A 123 20.20 9.20 6.17
CA VAL A 123 19.36 9.29 7.38
C VAL A 123 19.23 7.92 8.04
N ALA A 124 18.93 6.87 7.26
CA ALA A 124 18.85 5.50 7.79
C ALA A 124 20.17 5.05 8.44
N TYR A 125 21.32 5.41 7.86
CA TYR A 125 22.62 5.11 8.46
C TYR A 125 22.85 5.87 9.77
N LYS A 126 22.44 7.13 9.87
CA LYS A 126 22.55 7.91 11.11
C LYS A 126 21.67 7.32 12.23
N VAL A 127 20.44 6.92 11.93
CA VAL A 127 19.58 6.20 12.88
C VAL A 127 20.25 4.89 13.32
N LYS A 128 20.77 4.10 12.39
CA LYS A 128 21.49 2.86 12.68
C LYS A 128 22.72 3.13 13.58
N ASP A 129 23.53 4.13 13.26
CA ASP A 129 24.73 4.46 14.00
C ASP A 129 24.39 4.89 15.45
N ALA A 130 23.35 5.72 15.63
CA ALA A 130 22.86 6.12 16.95
C ALA A 130 22.47 4.93 17.83
N ILE A 131 21.76 3.94 17.23
CA ILE A 131 21.35 2.71 17.93
C ILE A 131 22.57 1.88 18.33
N VAL A 132 23.48 1.65 17.39
CA VAL A 132 24.67 0.81 17.58
C VAL A 132 25.59 1.40 18.64
N ASP A 133 25.80 2.73 18.59
CA ASP A 133 26.71 3.42 19.52
C ASP A 133 26.13 3.42 20.93
N GLN A 134 24.82 3.70 21.12
CA GLN A 134 24.18 3.62 22.44
C GLN A 134 24.24 2.18 23.00
N MET A 135 23.91 1.18 22.19
CA MET A 135 23.93 -0.21 22.64
C MET A 135 25.35 -0.65 23.05
N ARG A 136 26.36 -0.23 22.28
CA ARG A 136 27.78 -0.50 22.62
C ARG A 136 28.19 0.18 23.93
N GLU A 137 27.76 1.42 24.13
CA GLU A 137 28.07 2.17 25.35
C GLU A 137 27.40 1.54 26.59
N ARG A 138 26.14 1.12 26.47
CA ARG A 138 25.37 0.58 27.60
C ARG A 138 25.64 -0.89 27.91
N THR A 139 25.85 -1.71 26.88
CA THR A 139 25.95 -3.17 27.04
C THR A 139 27.34 -3.74 26.74
N GLY A 140 28.26 -2.92 26.23
CA GLY A 140 29.58 -3.36 25.75
C GLY A 140 29.58 -4.07 24.40
N ASP A 141 28.43 -4.31 23.81
CA ASP A 141 28.25 -5.05 22.56
C ASP A 141 27.25 -4.32 21.65
N ARG A 142 27.10 -4.78 20.41
CA ARG A 142 26.21 -4.16 19.42
C ARG A 142 25.22 -5.16 18.82
N PRO A 143 23.99 -4.76 18.52
CA PRO A 143 23.06 -5.58 17.74
C PRO A 143 23.53 -5.73 16.30
N ASN A 144 23.13 -6.82 15.66
CA ASN A 144 23.50 -7.09 14.28
C ASN A 144 22.52 -6.45 13.29
N ILE A 145 23.05 -6.06 12.12
CA ILE A 145 22.23 -5.55 11.01
C ILE A 145 21.83 -6.70 10.10
N ARG A 146 20.53 -6.82 9.82
CA ARG A 146 19.99 -7.77 8.86
C ARG A 146 18.90 -7.10 8.03
N VAL A 147 19.18 -6.86 6.75
CA VAL A 147 18.26 -6.13 5.85
C VAL A 147 17.04 -6.97 5.48
N THR A 148 17.21 -8.28 5.34
CA THR A 148 16.11 -9.19 4.97
C THR A 148 15.57 -9.88 6.22
N ASN A 149 14.30 -9.67 6.50
CA ASN A 149 13.58 -10.29 7.62
C ASN A 149 14.31 -10.11 8.98
N PRO A 150 14.60 -8.87 9.43
CA PRO A 150 15.19 -8.60 10.74
C PRO A 150 14.22 -8.97 11.87
N ASP A 151 14.73 -9.04 13.11
CA ASP A 151 13.88 -9.21 14.29
C ASP A 151 13.15 -7.89 14.62
N LEU A 152 13.79 -6.73 14.37
CA LEU A 152 13.18 -5.42 14.52
C LEU A 152 13.37 -4.59 13.26
N GLN A 153 12.28 -4.25 12.61
CA GLN A 153 12.26 -3.34 11.47
C GLN A 153 11.86 -1.93 11.95
N LEU A 154 12.72 -0.95 11.69
CA LEU A 154 12.48 0.45 11.99
C LEU A 154 12.16 1.22 10.71
N HIS A 155 11.32 2.23 10.85
CA HIS A 155 10.97 3.13 9.76
C HIS A 155 11.08 4.58 10.24
N ILE A 156 11.96 5.38 9.62
CA ILE A 156 12.01 6.82 9.84
C ILE A 156 11.36 7.56 8.68
N HIS A 157 10.41 8.41 8.99
CA HIS A 157 9.75 9.31 8.06
C HIS A 157 10.11 10.75 8.39
N ILE A 158 10.58 11.51 7.41
CA ILE A 158 10.87 12.94 7.53
C ILE A 158 10.02 13.70 6.51
N ALA A 159 9.21 14.62 7.00
CA ALA A 159 8.45 15.59 6.19
C ALA A 159 8.94 17.00 6.54
N GLU A 160 9.71 17.62 5.65
CA GLU A 160 10.46 18.85 5.91
C GLU A 160 11.38 18.70 7.12
N TYR A 161 10.94 19.10 8.31
CA TYR A 161 11.68 19.01 9.58
C TYR A 161 11.01 18.09 10.60
N GLU A 162 9.79 17.64 10.33
CA GLU A 162 9.05 16.76 11.22
C GLU A 162 9.48 15.30 10.98
N CYS A 163 10.02 14.70 12.03
CA CYS A 163 10.55 13.35 12.00
C CYS A 163 9.67 12.42 12.86
N THR A 164 9.35 11.26 12.29
CA THR A 164 8.65 10.19 13.02
C THR A 164 9.46 8.91 12.90
N LEU A 165 9.92 8.39 14.01
CA LEU A 165 10.54 7.08 14.11
C LEU A 165 9.52 6.07 14.59
N SER A 166 9.35 4.98 13.85
CA SER A 166 8.32 3.97 14.10
C SER A 166 8.90 2.57 14.06
N LEU A 167 8.28 1.66 14.80
CA LEU A 167 8.43 0.22 14.59
C LEU A 167 7.51 -0.22 13.44
N ASP A 168 8.01 -1.05 12.57
CA ASP A 168 7.22 -1.73 11.56
C ASP A 168 6.63 -3.01 12.15
N THR A 169 5.32 -3.05 12.27
CA THR A 169 4.60 -4.18 12.86
C THR A 169 4.35 -5.29 11.84
N SER A 170 4.36 -4.94 10.55
CA SER A 170 3.96 -5.84 9.47
C SER A 170 5.09 -6.73 8.95
N GLY A 171 6.32 -6.22 8.93
CA GLY A 171 7.48 -6.87 8.31
C GLY A 171 7.42 -6.83 6.78
N GLU A 172 7.18 -7.96 6.14
CA GLU A 172 6.92 -7.97 4.71
C GLU A 172 5.64 -7.18 4.39
N SER A 173 5.64 -6.45 3.28
CA SER A 173 4.48 -5.61 2.91
C SER A 173 3.18 -6.44 2.83
N LEU A 174 2.08 -5.90 3.39
CA LEU A 174 0.81 -6.60 3.52
C LEU A 174 0.14 -6.96 2.18
N HIS A 175 0.54 -6.33 1.06
CA HIS A 175 0.06 -6.76 -0.26
C HIS A 175 0.52 -8.18 -0.61
N ARG A 176 1.65 -8.63 -0.09
CA ARG A 176 2.10 -10.01 -0.23
C ARG A 176 1.29 -10.91 0.69
N ARG A 177 0.07 -11.27 0.23
CA ARG A 177 -0.86 -12.08 1.00
C ARG A 177 -0.30 -13.48 1.31
N GLY A 178 0.42 -14.07 0.35
CA GLY A 178 0.97 -15.42 0.44
C GLY A 178 0.33 -16.42 -0.53
N TYR A 179 -0.85 -16.15 -1.06
CA TYR A 179 -1.52 -17.06 -2.01
C TYR A 179 -0.88 -17.08 -3.41
N ARG A 180 -0.13 -16.05 -3.79
CA ARG A 180 0.48 -15.97 -5.13
C ARG A 180 1.66 -16.92 -5.23
N GLN A 181 1.49 -17.98 -6.01
CA GLN A 181 2.54 -18.97 -6.31
C GLN A 181 3.33 -18.56 -7.55
N GLU A 182 2.62 -18.07 -8.56
CA GLU A 182 3.18 -17.65 -9.84
C GLU A 182 2.74 -16.23 -10.16
N THR A 183 3.50 -15.55 -11.00
CA THR A 183 3.21 -14.18 -11.40
C THR A 183 3.32 -14.04 -12.91
N VAL A 184 2.40 -13.26 -13.46
CA VAL A 184 2.57 -12.71 -14.81
C VAL A 184 3.49 -11.48 -14.69
N GLU A 185 3.96 -11.00 -15.83
CA GLU A 185 4.69 -9.74 -15.90
C GLU A 185 3.75 -8.59 -15.47
N ALA A 186 4.16 -7.75 -14.51
CA ALA A 186 3.42 -6.60 -13.95
C ALA A 186 1.99 -6.94 -13.45
N PRO A 187 1.84 -7.84 -12.45
CA PRO A 187 0.54 -8.14 -11.87
C PRO A 187 -0.02 -6.92 -11.12
N LEU A 188 -1.35 -6.81 -11.08
CA LEU A 188 -2.00 -5.81 -10.22
C LEU A 188 -1.65 -6.11 -8.76
N ASN A 189 -1.37 -5.05 -7.99
CA ASN A 189 -1.10 -5.17 -6.56
C ASN A 189 -2.38 -5.56 -5.80
N GLU A 190 -2.29 -6.48 -4.86
CA GLU A 190 -3.42 -7.05 -4.11
C GLU A 190 -4.17 -5.99 -3.30
N VAL A 191 -3.47 -5.07 -2.65
CA VAL A 191 -4.07 -3.93 -1.92
C VAL A 191 -4.85 -3.02 -2.86
N LEU A 192 -4.30 -2.76 -4.06
CA LEU A 192 -5.00 -1.96 -5.06
C LEU A 192 -6.23 -2.68 -5.62
N ALA A 193 -6.12 -3.98 -5.88
CA ALA A 193 -7.25 -4.80 -6.33
C ALA A 193 -8.39 -4.82 -5.31
N ALA A 194 -8.08 -5.10 -4.05
CA ALA A 194 -9.05 -5.03 -2.95
C ALA A 194 -9.70 -3.64 -2.85
N GLY A 195 -8.88 -2.58 -2.90
CA GLY A 195 -9.35 -1.20 -2.86
C GLY A 195 -10.28 -0.85 -4.02
N ILE A 196 -9.98 -1.32 -5.25
CA ILE A 196 -10.85 -1.16 -6.41
C ILE A 196 -12.21 -1.83 -6.16
N ILE A 197 -12.23 -3.09 -5.72
CA ILE A 197 -13.47 -3.82 -5.43
C ILE A 197 -14.29 -3.09 -4.37
N MET A 198 -13.67 -2.68 -3.26
CA MET A 198 -14.34 -1.95 -2.19
C MET A 198 -14.90 -0.59 -2.67
N LEU A 199 -14.21 0.12 -3.59
CA LEU A 199 -14.68 1.35 -4.20
C LEU A 199 -15.90 1.14 -5.10
N THR A 200 -16.11 -0.04 -5.67
CA THR A 200 -17.32 -0.38 -6.43
C THR A 200 -18.54 -0.50 -5.54
N GLY A 201 -18.33 -0.81 -4.27
CA GLY A 201 -19.37 -1.11 -3.29
C GLY A 201 -19.87 -2.56 -3.36
N TRP A 202 -19.35 -3.39 -4.28
CA TRP A 202 -19.71 -4.80 -4.39
C TRP A 202 -19.17 -5.59 -3.17
N LYS A 203 -20.04 -6.45 -2.62
CA LYS A 203 -19.78 -7.28 -1.43
C LYS A 203 -20.17 -8.74 -1.62
N GLY A 204 -20.41 -9.17 -2.86
CA GLY A 204 -20.86 -10.53 -3.17
C GLY A 204 -22.37 -10.67 -3.39
N GLU A 205 -23.09 -9.58 -3.64
CA GLU A 205 -24.56 -9.60 -3.87
C GLU A 205 -24.96 -10.04 -5.28
N CYS A 206 -24.02 -10.21 -6.19
CA CYS A 206 -24.19 -10.73 -7.54
C CYS A 206 -22.87 -11.29 -8.07
N ASP A 207 -22.88 -11.87 -9.26
CA ASP A 207 -21.67 -12.33 -9.93
C ASP A 207 -20.68 -11.18 -10.19
N LEU A 208 -19.38 -11.52 -10.25
CA LEU A 208 -18.31 -10.60 -10.66
C LEU A 208 -17.57 -11.16 -11.84
N ILE A 209 -17.29 -10.31 -12.83
CA ILE A 209 -16.59 -10.69 -14.06
C ILE A 209 -15.34 -9.83 -14.24
N ASP A 210 -14.19 -10.48 -14.34
CA ASP A 210 -12.93 -9.86 -14.78
C ASP A 210 -12.53 -10.43 -16.15
N PRO A 211 -12.83 -9.73 -17.25
CA PRO A 211 -12.61 -10.25 -18.60
C PRO A 211 -11.17 -10.21 -19.08
N MET A 212 -10.23 -9.67 -18.29
CA MET A 212 -8.79 -9.60 -18.57
C MET A 212 -8.01 -9.83 -17.28
N CYS A 213 -8.24 -11.01 -16.66
CA CYS A 213 -7.88 -11.27 -15.27
C CYS A 213 -6.37 -11.41 -15.00
N GLY A 214 -5.55 -11.59 -16.03
CA GLY A 214 -4.12 -11.77 -15.85
C GLY A 214 -3.83 -12.96 -14.91
N SER A 215 -3.18 -12.69 -13.77
CA SER A 215 -2.88 -13.70 -12.74
C SER A 215 -4.01 -13.94 -11.74
N GLY A 216 -5.22 -13.41 -11.99
CA GLY A 216 -6.41 -13.63 -11.15
C GLY A 216 -6.52 -12.77 -9.90
N THR A 217 -5.74 -11.68 -9.78
CA THR A 217 -5.68 -10.90 -8.53
C THR A 217 -7.04 -10.30 -8.15
N ILE A 218 -7.76 -9.67 -9.10
CA ILE A 218 -9.10 -9.11 -8.84
C ILE A 218 -10.07 -10.21 -8.41
N ALA A 219 -10.06 -11.36 -9.10
CA ALA A 219 -10.94 -12.47 -8.79
C ALA A 219 -10.70 -13.03 -7.37
N ILE A 220 -9.43 -13.21 -6.98
CA ILE A 220 -9.07 -13.73 -5.65
C ILE A 220 -9.45 -12.72 -4.55
N GLU A 221 -9.06 -11.45 -4.66
CA GLU A 221 -9.41 -10.43 -3.66
C GLU A 221 -10.95 -10.24 -3.58
N ALA A 222 -11.68 -10.38 -4.69
CA ALA A 222 -13.14 -10.36 -4.69
C ALA A 222 -13.72 -11.54 -3.90
N ALA A 223 -13.23 -12.75 -4.09
CA ALA A 223 -13.70 -13.92 -3.35
C ALA A 223 -13.40 -13.80 -1.85
N LEU A 224 -12.23 -13.28 -1.47
CA LEU A 224 -11.90 -13.00 -0.06
C LEU A 224 -12.85 -11.97 0.56
N ILE A 225 -13.23 -10.93 -0.20
CA ILE A 225 -14.20 -9.94 0.26
C ILE A 225 -15.61 -10.58 0.38
N ALA A 226 -16.05 -11.30 -0.67
CA ALA A 226 -17.37 -11.92 -0.72
C ALA A 226 -17.58 -13.01 0.33
N ARG A 227 -16.50 -13.67 0.76
CA ARG A 227 -16.50 -14.72 1.79
C ARG A 227 -16.24 -14.16 3.20
N GLY A 228 -15.85 -12.90 3.34
CA GLY A 228 -15.41 -12.33 4.62
C GLY A 228 -14.05 -12.85 5.12
N ILE A 229 -13.29 -13.59 4.30
CA ILE A 229 -11.99 -14.16 4.67
C ILE A 229 -10.97 -13.06 4.85
N ALA A 230 -10.24 -13.06 5.95
CA ALA A 230 -9.19 -12.08 6.23
C ALA A 230 -8.01 -12.23 5.26
N PRO A 231 -7.44 -11.15 4.72
CA PRO A 231 -6.31 -11.25 3.76
C PRO A 231 -5.03 -11.81 4.39
N GLY A 232 -4.94 -11.80 5.72
CA GLY A 232 -3.78 -12.28 6.47
C GLY A 232 -3.66 -13.80 6.60
N VAL A 233 -4.71 -14.58 6.30
CA VAL A 233 -4.74 -16.05 6.51
C VAL A 233 -3.64 -16.81 5.75
N TYR A 234 -3.14 -16.26 4.67
CA TYR A 234 -2.07 -16.90 3.86
C TYR A 234 -0.67 -16.45 4.24
N ARG A 235 -0.52 -15.49 5.16
CA ARG A 235 0.79 -14.98 5.56
C ARG A 235 1.46 -15.95 6.52
N LYS A 236 2.79 -16.03 6.41
CA LYS A 236 3.58 -16.93 7.25
C LYS A 236 3.96 -16.30 8.59
N GLU A 237 4.17 -14.98 8.61
CA GLU A 237 4.65 -14.26 9.80
C GLU A 237 4.38 -12.76 9.69
N TYR A 238 4.35 -12.09 10.83
CA TYR A 238 4.38 -10.63 10.98
C TYR A 238 5.59 -10.22 11.80
N ALA A 239 6.05 -8.96 11.67
CA ALA A 239 7.20 -8.50 12.43
C ALA A 239 6.96 -8.49 13.95
N PHE A 240 5.73 -8.15 14.37
CA PHE A 240 5.37 -8.11 15.79
C PHE A 240 5.46 -9.48 16.49
N GLU A 241 5.38 -10.59 15.78
CA GLU A 241 5.52 -11.94 16.34
C GLU A 241 6.93 -12.22 16.91
N LYS A 242 7.94 -11.43 16.49
CA LYS A 242 9.32 -11.53 16.98
C LYS A 242 9.60 -10.66 18.18
N TRP A 243 8.63 -9.84 18.60
CA TRP A 243 8.83 -8.90 19.71
C TRP A 243 8.73 -9.60 21.06
N PRO A 244 9.49 -9.16 22.06
CA PRO A 244 9.49 -9.80 23.39
C PRO A 244 8.15 -9.80 24.10
N ASP A 245 7.27 -8.85 23.76
CA ASP A 245 5.93 -8.67 24.33
C ASP A 245 4.81 -9.24 23.47
N PHE A 246 5.15 -10.08 22.47
CA PHE A 246 4.16 -10.75 21.62
C PHE A 246 3.24 -11.64 22.45
N ASP A 247 1.94 -11.47 22.25
CA ASP A 247 0.89 -12.24 22.92
C ASP A 247 0.34 -13.28 21.94
N GLN A 248 0.84 -14.50 22.07
CA GLN A 248 0.47 -15.62 21.20
C GLN A 248 -1.00 -15.99 21.36
N GLU A 249 -1.53 -16.06 22.59
CA GLU A 249 -2.93 -16.47 22.85
C GLU A 249 -3.91 -15.48 22.24
N LEU A 250 -3.62 -14.19 22.37
CA LEU A 250 -4.40 -13.13 21.74
C LEU A 250 -4.36 -13.22 20.22
N PHE A 251 -3.18 -13.45 19.63
CA PHE A 251 -3.07 -13.54 18.18
C PHE A 251 -3.76 -14.80 17.63
N ASP A 252 -3.61 -15.94 18.31
CA ASP A 252 -4.28 -17.19 17.95
C ASP A 252 -5.81 -17.01 17.96
N SER A 253 -6.38 -16.30 18.95
CA SER A 253 -7.80 -15.99 19.01
C SER A 253 -8.28 -15.13 17.81
N ILE A 254 -7.42 -14.25 17.29
CA ILE A 254 -7.71 -13.42 16.10
C ILE A 254 -7.60 -14.25 14.83
N TYR A 255 -6.61 -15.12 14.76
CA TYR A 255 -6.36 -16.01 13.61
C TYR A 255 -7.49 -17.03 13.43
N GLU A 256 -8.01 -17.56 14.52
CA GLU A 256 -9.11 -18.56 14.54
C GLU A 256 -10.52 -17.93 14.47
N ASP A 257 -10.62 -16.60 14.48
CA ASP A 257 -11.91 -15.88 14.44
C ASP A 257 -12.52 -15.91 13.03
N GLU A 258 -13.32 -16.90 12.74
CA GLU A 258 -14.10 -17.04 11.50
C GLU A 258 -15.49 -16.34 11.56
N SER A 259 -15.77 -15.53 12.57
CA SER A 259 -17.09 -14.91 12.79
C SER A 259 -17.57 -14.00 11.64
N ARG A 260 -16.63 -13.51 10.83
CA ARG A 260 -16.90 -12.70 9.64
C ARG A 260 -17.08 -13.53 8.37
N GLU A 261 -16.73 -14.80 8.40
CA GLU A 261 -16.84 -15.67 7.24
C GLU A 261 -18.29 -16.10 7.00
N HIS A 262 -18.65 -16.14 5.73
CA HIS A 262 -19.98 -16.54 5.31
C HIS A 262 -19.97 -17.17 3.91
N GLU A 263 -21.06 -17.85 3.57
CA GLU A 263 -21.22 -18.46 2.26
C GLU A 263 -21.39 -17.39 1.18
N PHE A 264 -20.66 -17.56 0.07
CA PHE A 264 -20.85 -16.78 -1.14
C PHE A 264 -21.71 -17.57 -2.14
N LYS A 265 -22.89 -17.05 -2.46
CA LYS A 265 -23.92 -17.75 -3.27
C LYS A 265 -23.81 -17.49 -4.78
N HIS A 266 -23.02 -16.53 -5.16
CA HIS A 266 -22.77 -16.15 -6.56
C HIS A 266 -21.43 -16.70 -7.03
N ARG A 267 -20.98 -16.27 -8.21
CA ARG A 267 -19.72 -16.73 -8.79
C ARG A 267 -18.86 -15.60 -9.31
N ILE A 268 -17.57 -15.83 -9.33
CA ILE A 268 -16.59 -14.92 -9.89
C ILE A 268 -16.00 -15.57 -11.13
N TYR A 269 -16.04 -14.85 -12.24
CA TYR A 269 -15.53 -15.33 -13.53
C TYR A 269 -14.33 -14.50 -13.94
N GLY A 270 -13.19 -15.16 -14.16
CA GLY A 270 -11.98 -14.55 -14.71
C GLY A 270 -11.69 -15.09 -16.09
N TYR A 271 -11.44 -14.21 -17.03
CA TYR A 271 -11.07 -14.57 -18.40
C TYR A 271 -9.78 -13.90 -18.81
N ASP A 272 -9.02 -14.56 -19.66
CA ASP A 272 -7.87 -13.94 -20.32
C ASP A 272 -7.65 -14.64 -21.67
N ILE A 273 -7.19 -13.89 -22.66
CA ILE A 273 -6.84 -14.45 -23.98
C ILE A 273 -5.52 -15.23 -23.91
N ASN A 274 -4.64 -14.89 -22.99
CA ASN A 274 -3.32 -15.48 -22.82
C ASN A 274 -3.38 -16.76 -22.00
N ARG A 275 -3.10 -17.90 -22.62
CA ARG A 275 -3.09 -19.22 -21.99
C ARG A 275 -2.19 -19.29 -20.75
N ASN A 276 -1.03 -18.62 -20.76
CA ASN A 276 -0.12 -18.65 -19.61
C ASN A 276 -0.69 -17.84 -18.44
N ALA A 277 -1.35 -16.71 -18.71
CA ALA A 277 -2.03 -15.94 -17.69
C ALA A 277 -3.15 -16.75 -17.02
N VAL A 278 -3.95 -17.45 -17.85
CA VAL A 278 -5.01 -18.37 -17.36
C VAL A 278 -4.43 -19.47 -16.47
N ALA A 279 -3.34 -20.14 -16.90
CA ALA A 279 -2.69 -21.18 -16.11
C ALA A 279 -2.19 -20.63 -14.76
N THR A 280 -1.56 -19.46 -14.78
CA THR A 280 -1.10 -18.76 -13.57
C THR A 280 -2.27 -18.38 -12.65
N ALA A 281 -3.37 -17.87 -13.20
CA ALA A 281 -4.57 -17.54 -12.44
C ALA A 281 -5.17 -18.78 -11.76
N ILE A 282 -5.30 -19.89 -12.49
CA ILE A 282 -5.80 -21.16 -11.93
C ILE A 282 -4.89 -21.66 -10.80
N ALA A 283 -3.57 -21.59 -10.96
CA ALA A 283 -2.61 -21.99 -9.90
C ALA A 283 -2.78 -21.12 -8.64
N ASN A 284 -2.91 -19.80 -8.80
CA ASN A 284 -3.11 -18.86 -7.68
C ASN A 284 -4.47 -19.07 -7.00
N VAL A 285 -5.55 -19.26 -7.75
CA VAL A 285 -6.89 -19.56 -7.23
C VAL A 285 -6.88 -20.86 -6.41
N LYS A 286 -6.21 -21.90 -6.93
CA LYS A 286 -6.06 -23.18 -6.23
C LYS A 286 -5.25 -23.01 -4.95
N ALA A 287 -4.15 -22.26 -4.97
CA ALA A 287 -3.33 -21.97 -3.80
C ALA A 287 -4.08 -21.17 -2.73
N ALA A 288 -5.01 -20.30 -3.16
CA ALA A 288 -5.93 -19.60 -2.27
C ALA A 288 -7.10 -20.44 -1.75
N GLY A 289 -7.29 -21.68 -2.23
CA GLY A 289 -8.40 -22.54 -1.84
C GLY A 289 -9.78 -22.09 -2.34
N LEU A 290 -9.83 -21.19 -3.35
CA LEU A 290 -11.04 -20.50 -3.82
C LEU A 290 -11.59 -21.07 -5.15
N SER A 291 -11.28 -22.32 -5.48
CA SER A 291 -11.71 -22.95 -6.73
C SER A 291 -13.23 -23.19 -6.82
N LYS A 292 -13.92 -23.13 -5.69
CA LYS A 292 -15.40 -23.25 -5.65
C LYS A 292 -16.09 -21.93 -6.02
N GLU A 293 -15.50 -20.81 -5.65
CA GLU A 293 -16.03 -19.47 -5.83
C GLU A 293 -15.66 -18.86 -7.19
N ILE A 294 -14.49 -19.27 -7.75
CA ILE A 294 -13.88 -18.66 -8.93
C ILE A 294 -13.79 -19.67 -10.08
N SER A 295 -14.24 -19.26 -11.27
CA SER A 295 -14.01 -19.95 -12.56
C SER A 295 -13.04 -19.12 -13.40
N ILE A 296 -11.94 -19.75 -13.86
CA ILE A 296 -10.96 -19.11 -14.74
C ILE A 296 -10.93 -19.85 -16.07
N GLU A 297 -11.13 -19.13 -17.17
CA GLU A 297 -11.21 -19.73 -18.51
C GLU A 297 -10.43 -18.91 -19.54
N GLN A 298 -9.87 -19.60 -20.55
CA GLN A 298 -9.26 -18.93 -21.68
C GLN A 298 -10.35 -18.47 -22.64
N GLN A 299 -10.55 -17.16 -22.76
CA GLN A 299 -11.54 -16.58 -23.66
C GLN A 299 -11.14 -15.18 -24.10
N ASP A 300 -11.39 -14.88 -25.38
CA ASP A 300 -11.32 -13.51 -25.88
C ASP A 300 -12.59 -12.76 -25.46
N PHE A 301 -12.43 -11.59 -24.85
CA PHE A 301 -13.56 -10.76 -24.42
C PHE A 301 -14.48 -10.36 -25.59
N ALA A 302 -13.95 -10.25 -26.81
CA ALA A 302 -14.77 -9.99 -27.99
C ALA A 302 -15.87 -11.05 -28.18
N ASN A 303 -15.62 -12.30 -27.80
CA ASN A 303 -16.53 -13.44 -27.95
C ASN A 303 -17.31 -13.75 -26.65
N PHE A 304 -17.04 -13.04 -25.56
CA PHE A 304 -17.68 -13.27 -24.27
C PHE A 304 -19.18 -12.94 -24.34
N LYS A 305 -19.99 -13.82 -23.77
CA LYS A 305 -21.42 -13.58 -23.53
C LYS A 305 -21.66 -13.72 -22.04
N GLN A 306 -22.38 -12.76 -21.47
CA GLN A 306 -22.72 -12.80 -20.05
C GLN A 306 -23.57 -14.05 -19.77
N PRO A 307 -23.23 -14.84 -18.72
CA PRO A 307 -24.16 -15.81 -18.16
C PRO A 307 -25.36 -15.05 -17.58
N GLU A 308 -26.45 -15.63 -17.48
CA GLU A 308 -27.85 -15.19 -17.37
C GLU A 308 -28.21 -14.07 -16.40
N GLU A 309 -27.39 -13.69 -15.41
CA GLU A 309 -27.80 -12.82 -14.32
C GLU A 309 -27.03 -11.50 -14.25
N LYS A 310 -27.48 -10.61 -13.39
CA LYS A 310 -26.80 -9.34 -13.08
C LYS A 310 -25.40 -9.61 -12.55
N ALA A 311 -24.43 -8.91 -13.11
CA ALA A 311 -23.03 -8.98 -12.70
C ALA A 311 -22.41 -7.58 -12.56
N VAL A 312 -21.30 -7.50 -11.81
CA VAL A 312 -20.41 -6.35 -11.84
C VAL A 312 -19.17 -6.72 -12.65
N ILE A 313 -18.82 -5.90 -13.61
CA ILE A 313 -17.60 -6.07 -14.39
C ILE A 313 -16.51 -5.18 -13.79
N ILE A 314 -15.36 -5.77 -13.45
CA ILE A 314 -14.19 -5.02 -12.97
C ILE A 314 -12.99 -5.49 -13.80
N THR A 315 -12.33 -4.58 -14.49
CA THR A 315 -11.23 -4.95 -15.38
C THR A 315 -10.08 -3.97 -15.34
N ASN A 316 -8.88 -4.51 -15.45
CA ASN A 316 -7.62 -3.79 -15.60
C ASN A 316 -6.98 -4.15 -16.95
N PRO A 317 -7.47 -3.56 -18.08
CA PRO A 317 -6.96 -3.87 -19.40
C PRO A 317 -5.49 -3.48 -19.56
N PRO A 318 -4.75 -4.04 -20.54
CA PRO A 318 -3.37 -3.63 -20.80
C PRO A 318 -3.28 -2.14 -21.19
N TYR A 319 -2.19 -1.48 -20.78
CA TYR A 319 -1.98 -0.05 -20.97
C TYR A 319 -1.13 0.29 -22.22
N GLY A 320 -0.68 -0.70 -22.98
CA GLY A 320 0.04 -0.49 -24.23
C GLY A 320 1.57 -0.63 -24.14
N GLU A 321 2.11 -1.12 -23.05
CA GLU A 321 3.54 -1.42 -22.97
C GLU A 321 3.95 -2.61 -23.87
N ARG A 322 2.98 -3.44 -24.27
CA ARG A 322 3.16 -4.70 -25.01
C ARG A 322 2.25 -4.85 -26.25
N ILE A 323 1.41 -3.87 -26.50
CA ILE A 323 0.44 -3.87 -27.60
C ILE A 323 0.70 -2.63 -28.43
N SER A 324 0.66 -2.75 -29.75
CA SER A 324 0.79 -1.58 -30.63
C SER A 324 -0.30 -0.54 -30.35
N ALA A 325 -0.03 0.72 -30.57
CA ALA A 325 -1.01 1.78 -30.29
C ALA A 325 -2.35 1.60 -31.05
N PRO A 326 -2.40 1.22 -32.34
CA PRO A 326 -3.66 0.95 -33.03
C PRO A 326 -4.43 -0.22 -32.41
N ASP A 327 -3.75 -1.32 -32.05
CA ASP A 327 -4.38 -2.50 -31.44
C ASP A 327 -4.93 -2.17 -30.05
N LEU A 328 -4.21 -1.34 -29.28
CA LEU A 328 -4.66 -0.87 -27.98
C LEU A 328 -5.95 -0.05 -28.07
N LEU A 329 -6.01 0.93 -28.98
CA LEU A 329 -7.21 1.73 -29.20
C LEU A 329 -8.38 0.86 -29.71
N GLY A 330 -8.08 -0.13 -30.57
CA GLY A 330 -9.04 -1.12 -31.03
C GLY A 330 -9.61 -1.96 -29.89
N LEU A 331 -8.77 -2.38 -28.94
CA LEU A 331 -9.20 -3.11 -27.74
C LEU A 331 -10.20 -2.28 -26.90
N TYR A 332 -9.88 -1.03 -26.59
CA TYR A 332 -10.79 -0.19 -25.79
C TYR A 332 -12.10 0.15 -26.53
N LYS A 333 -12.04 0.29 -27.84
CA LYS A 333 -13.25 0.42 -28.68
C LYS A 333 -14.11 -0.86 -28.63
N MET A 334 -13.51 -2.03 -28.67
CA MET A 334 -14.19 -3.32 -28.52
C MET A 334 -14.82 -3.43 -27.13
N ILE A 335 -14.08 -3.08 -26.06
CA ILE A 335 -14.61 -3.06 -24.68
C ILE A 335 -15.87 -2.19 -24.61
N GLY A 336 -15.84 -0.97 -25.15
CA GLY A 336 -16.99 -0.08 -25.16
C GLY A 336 -18.18 -0.63 -25.93
N SER A 337 -17.92 -1.28 -27.07
CA SER A 337 -18.96 -1.96 -27.87
C SER A 337 -19.62 -3.10 -27.08
N LYS A 338 -18.82 -3.95 -26.42
CA LYS A 338 -19.31 -5.04 -25.57
C LYS A 338 -20.17 -4.51 -24.43
N PHE A 339 -19.69 -3.49 -23.69
CA PHE A 339 -20.45 -2.88 -22.62
C PHE A 339 -21.82 -2.39 -23.09
N LYS A 340 -21.88 -1.74 -24.24
CA LYS A 340 -23.10 -1.17 -24.78
C LYS A 340 -24.11 -2.23 -25.25
N HIS A 341 -23.65 -3.32 -25.83
CA HIS A 341 -24.51 -4.26 -26.51
C HIS A 341 -24.80 -5.56 -25.73
N ASP A 342 -23.81 -6.01 -24.93
CA ASP A 342 -23.90 -7.32 -24.30
C ASP A 342 -24.09 -7.26 -22.77
N PHE A 343 -23.89 -6.08 -22.15
CA PHE A 343 -23.95 -5.92 -20.68
C PHE A 343 -24.99 -4.93 -20.19
N THR A 344 -26.09 -4.80 -20.93
CA THR A 344 -27.20 -3.92 -20.52
C THR A 344 -27.74 -4.34 -19.14
N GLY A 345 -27.91 -3.38 -18.25
CA GLY A 345 -28.39 -3.61 -16.87
C GLY A 345 -27.27 -3.82 -15.84
N ASN A 346 -26.04 -3.84 -16.28
CA ASN A 346 -24.86 -4.06 -15.43
C ASN A 346 -24.05 -2.79 -15.22
N ASP A 347 -23.17 -2.83 -14.21
CA ASP A 347 -22.16 -1.82 -13.96
C ASP A 347 -20.77 -2.35 -14.35
N ALA A 348 -19.99 -1.56 -15.07
CA ALA A 348 -18.60 -1.90 -15.42
C ALA A 348 -17.62 -0.86 -14.86
N TRP A 349 -16.50 -1.35 -14.38
CA TRP A 349 -15.43 -0.54 -13.83
C TRP A 349 -14.12 -0.85 -14.56
N VAL A 350 -13.49 0.19 -15.11
CA VAL A 350 -12.27 0.08 -15.90
C VAL A 350 -11.17 0.92 -15.26
N LEU A 351 -10.05 0.29 -14.95
CA LEU A 351 -8.83 0.97 -14.52
C LEU A 351 -7.95 1.26 -15.74
N SER A 352 -7.50 2.48 -15.91
CA SER A 352 -6.48 2.85 -16.92
C SER A 352 -5.83 4.18 -16.55
N TYR A 353 -4.66 4.47 -17.12
CA TYR A 353 -4.02 5.78 -16.97
C TYR A 353 -4.08 6.62 -18.27
N ARG A 354 -4.54 6.03 -19.39
CA ARG A 354 -4.56 6.68 -20.70
C ARG A 354 -5.93 7.26 -21.01
N GLU A 355 -6.03 8.58 -21.11
CA GLU A 355 -7.28 9.26 -21.49
C GLU A 355 -7.73 8.87 -22.91
N GLU A 356 -6.79 8.76 -23.86
CA GLU A 356 -7.07 8.36 -25.22
C GLU A 356 -7.70 6.95 -25.34
N CYS A 357 -7.37 6.04 -24.40
CA CYS A 357 -8.01 4.73 -24.32
C CYS A 357 -9.45 4.84 -23.80
N PHE A 358 -9.67 5.63 -22.78
CA PHE A 358 -11.02 5.88 -22.26
C PHE A 358 -11.94 6.53 -23.30
N ASP A 359 -11.43 7.41 -24.14
CA ASP A 359 -12.20 8.04 -25.23
C ASP A 359 -12.71 7.01 -26.23
N GLN A 360 -11.97 5.92 -26.49
CA GLN A 360 -12.37 4.84 -27.38
C GLN A 360 -13.53 3.99 -26.84
N ILE A 361 -13.75 3.95 -25.52
CA ILE A 361 -14.90 3.25 -24.93
C ILE A 361 -16.23 3.85 -25.45
N GLY A 362 -16.24 5.14 -25.76
CA GLY A 362 -17.40 5.80 -26.38
C GLY A 362 -18.65 5.84 -25.49
N LEU A 363 -18.49 5.62 -24.18
CA LEU A 363 -19.53 5.75 -23.15
C LEU A 363 -19.14 6.85 -22.15
N LYS A 364 -20.12 7.57 -21.64
CA LYS A 364 -19.89 8.57 -20.60
C LYS A 364 -19.79 7.88 -19.24
N PRO A 365 -18.67 8.04 -18.50
CA PRO A 365 -18.56 7.45 -17.18
C PRO A 365 -19.50 8.18 -16.18
N SER A 366 -20.12 7.41 -15.30
CA SER A 366 -20.96 7.93 -14.21
C SER A 366 -20.12 8.36 -13.00
N LEU A 367 -18.93 7.76 -12.80
CA LEU A 367 -17.99 8.08 -11.74
C LEU A 367 -16.56 8.00 -12.26
N ARG A 368 -15.68 8.89 -11.78
CA ARG A 368 -14.24 8.88 -12.00
C ARG A 368 -13.55 8.93 -10.64
N THR A 369 -12.62 8.02 -10.41
CA THR A 369 -11.85 7.92 -9.17
C THR A 369 -10.37 7.87 -9.48
N PRO A 370 -9.59 8.89 -9.12
CA PRO A 370 -8.13 8.86 -9.30
C PRO A 370 -7.52 7.85 -8.33
N LEU A 371 -6.64 6.99 -8.87
CA LEU A 371 -5.88 5.96 -8.16
C LEU A 371 -4.44 5.94 -8.67
N TYR A 372 -3.56 5.25 -7.94
CA TYR A 372 -2.17 5.06 -8.35
C TYR A 372 -1.84 3.57 -8.45
N ASN A 373 -1.37 3.14 -9.61
CA ASN A 373 -0.82 1.81 -9.82
C ASN A 373 0.72 1.92 -9.91
N GLY A 374 1.42 1.67 -8.82
CA GLY A 374 2.83 1.98 -8.71
C GLY A 374 3.09 3.49 -8.84
N SER A 375 3.84 3.89 -9.87
CA SER A 375 4.09 5.29 -10.22
C SER A 375 3.07 5.88 -11.20
N LEU A 376 2.20 5.06 -11.80
CA LEU A 376 1.23 5.49 -12.79
C LEU A 376 0.01 6.11 -12.12
N GLU A 377 -0.32 7.32 -12.54
CA GLU A 377 -1.55 8.01 -12.16
C GLU A 377 -2.69 7.47 -13.02
N CYS A 378 -3.55 6.65 -12.42
CA CYS A 378 -4.65 5.98 -13.08
C CYS A 378 -6.00 6.62 -12.71
N GLU A 379 -7.01 6.36 -13.52
CA GLU A 379 -8.42 6.56 -13.16
C GLU A 379 -9.17 5.23 -13.16
N LEU A 380 -9.98 5.01 -12.14
CA LEU A 380 -11.02 3.99 -12.14
C LEU A 380 -12.32 4.65 -12.57
N ARG A 381 -12.87 4.23 -13.74
CA ARG A 381 -14.09 4.78 -14.31
C ARG A 381 -15.24 3.79 -14.23
N LYS A 382 -16.39 4.25 -13.70
CA LYS A 382 -17.62 3.48 -13.70
C LYS A 382 -18.45 3.80 -14.96
N TYR A 383 -18.90 2.76 -15.63
CA TYR A 383 -19.86 2.82 -16.72
C TYR A 383 -21.10 2.05 -16.32
N GLN A 384 -22.25 2.73 -16.32
CA GLN A 384 -23.54 2.10 -16.05
C GLN A 384 -24.26 1.87 -17.39
N MET A 385 -24.52 0.59 -17.68
CA MET A 385 -25.18 0.20 -18.90
C MET A 385 -26.68 0.07 -18.67
N PHE A 386 -27.46 0.82 -19.42
CA PHE A 386 -28.93 0.80 -19.36
C PHE A 386 -29.53 0.77 -20.76
N SER A 387 -30.75 0.23 -20.89
CA SER A 387 -31.47 0.23 -22.15
C SER A 387 -32.03 1.63 -22.43
N GLY A 388 -31.85 2.14 -23.66
CA GLY A 388 -32.40 3.42 -24.11
C GLY A 388 -31.41 4.60 -24.01
N LYS A 389 -31.93 5.83 -24.18
CA LYS A 389 -31.11 7.04 -24.12
C LYS A 389 -30.98 7.52 -22.69
N PHE A 390 -29.82 8.06 -22.35
CA PHE A 390 -29.49 8.63 -21.03
C PHE A 390 -30.56 9.64 -20.53
N ASN A 391 -31.08 10.46 -21.44
CA ASN A 391 -32.11 11.44 -21.12
C ASN A 391 -33.45 10.80 -20.71
N ASP A 392 -33.81 9.66 -21.32
CA ASP A 392 -35.06 8.96 -21.04
C ASP A 392 -35.01 8.27 -19.66
N MET A 393 -33.86 7.70 -19.30
CA MET A 393 -33.62 7.14 -17.96
C MET A 393 -33.71 8.20 -16.87
N ARG A 394 -33.15 9.40 -17.10
CA ARG A 394 -33.20 10.52 -16.16
C ARG A 394 -34.60 11.11 -16.01
N ALA A 395 -35.37 11.17 -17.09
CA ALA A 395 -36.77 11.62 -17.07
C ALA A 395 -37.65 10.59 -16.33
N GLY A 396 -37.34 9.32 -16.35
CA GLY A 396 -38.02 8.26 -15.60
C GLY A 396 -37.66 8.17 -14.12
N GLY A 397 -36.91 9.15 -13.56
CA GLY A 397 -36.50 9.17 -12.16
C GLY A 397 -35.29 8.27 -11.82
N GLY A 398 -34.66 7.67 -12.81
CA GLY A 398 -33.42 6.91 -12.63
C GLY A 398 -32.28 7.82 -12.20
N ASP A 399 -31.63 7.50 -11.08
CA ASP A 399 -30.42 8.21 -10.62
C ASP A 399 -29.21 7.35 -10.89
N ILE A 400 -28.21 7.97 -11.52
CA ILE A 400 -26.95 7.32 -11.91
C ILE A 400 -26.08 6.99 -10.69
N LYS A 401 -26.37 7.59 -9.54
CA LYS A 401 -25.58 7.44 -8.33
C LYS A 401 -26.34 6.69 -7.27
N THR A 402 -25.80 5.60 -6.80
CA THR A 402 -26.31 4.89 -5.63
C THR A 402 -26.23 5.79 -4.39
N VAL A 403 -27.03 5.49 -3.36
CA VAL A 403 -26.96 6.19 -2.06
C VAL A 403 -25.53 6.12 -1.49
N GLN A 404 -24.86 5.02 -1.69
CA GLN A 404 -23.49 4.78 -1.23
C GLN A 404 -22.47 5.65 -2.00
N GLU A 405 -22.60 5.77 -3.32
CA GLU A 405 -21.77 6.66 -4.14
C GLU A 405 -21.98 8.13 -3.77
N ARG A 406 -23.21 8.53 -3.45
CA ARG A 406 -23.50 9.88 -2.94
C ARG A 406 -22.84 10.13 -1.59
N ARG A 407 -22.86 9.14 -0.68
CA ARG A 407 -22.16 9.23 0.61
C ARG A 407 -20.66 9.34 0.40
N MET A 408 -20.05 8.49 -0.41
CA MET A 408 -18.62 8.56 -0.74
C MET A 408 -18.22 9.92 -1.35
N MET A 409 -19.05 10.48 -2.23
CA MET A 409 -18.80 11.81 -2.80
C MET A 409 -18.97 12.93 -1.77
N ALA A 410 -19.96 12.82 -0.87
CA ALA A 410 -20.16 13.78 0.21
C ALA A 410 -19.00 13.75 1.20
N ASP A 411 -18.51 12.58 1.54
CA ASP A 411 -17.37 12.39 2.42
C ASP A 411 -16.08 12.93 1.78
N ARG A 412 -15.81 12.61 0.51
CA ARG A 412 -14.71 13.23 -0.26
C ARG A 412 -14.79 14.74 -0.30
N LYS A 413 -15.98 15.29 -0.48
CA LYS A 413 -16.18 16.75 -0.49
C LYS A 413 -15.93 17.36 0.89
N ARG A 414 -16.38 16.71 1.97
CA ARG A 414 -16.09 17.09 3.36
C ARG A 414 -14.60 17.05 3.65
N PHE A 415 -13.91 15.97 3.30
CA PHE A 415 -12.47 15.82 3.50
C PHE A 415 -11.67 16.83 2.67
N LYS A 416 -12.08 17.09 1.42
CA LYS A 416 -11.46 18.14 0.59
C LYS A 416 -11.66 19.53 1.21
N GLN A 417 -12.88 19.85 1.69
CA GLN A 417 -13.15 21.12 2.38
C GLN A 417 -12.36 21.25 3.68
N HIS A 418 -12.19 20.15 4.43
CA HIS A 418 -11.38 20.14 5.66
C HIS A 418 -9.89 20.38 5.37
N ARG A 419 -9.38 19.79 4.29
CA ARG A 419 -8.01 20.01 3.82
C ARG A 419 -7.81 21.45 3.33
N ASP A 420 -8.70 21.93 2.46
CA ASP A 420 -8.67 23.31 1.94
C ASP A 420 -8.85 24.35 3.06
N PHE A 421 -9.54 24.00 4.15
CA PHE A 421 -9.67 24.83 5.34
C PHE A 421 -8.39 24.81 6.20
N LYS A 422 -7.75 23.65 6.33
CA LYS A 422 -6.47 23.49 7.04
C LYS A 422 -5.33 24.18 6.27
N ASP A 423 -5.28 24.03 4.95
CA ASP A 423 -4.34 24.71 4.07
C ASP A 423 -4.55 26.25 4.11
N LYS A 424 -5.81 26.72 4.26
CA LYS A 424 -6.11 28.15 4.44
C LYS A 424 -5.76 28.68 5.84
N LEU A 425 -5.85 27.86 6.89
CA LEU A 425 -5.40 28.22 8.24
C LEU A 425 -3.87 28.28 8.31
N GLU A 426 -3.18 27.40 7.57
CA GLU A 426 -1.72 27.44 7.43
C GLU A 426 -1.24 28.62 6.56
N ASP A 427 -2.12 29.22 5.75
CA ASP A 427 -1.87 30.39 4.91
C ASP A 427 -2.36 31.71 5.56
N ASP A 428 -2.70 31.74 6.86
CA ASP A 428 -3.05 32.98 7.57
C ASP A 428 -1.91 34.01 7.41
N PRO A 429 -2.19 35.21 6.87
CA PRO A 429 -1.17 36.25 6.70
C PRO A 429 -0.41 36.62 7.97
N ARG A 430 -0.99 36.37 9.16
CA ARG A 430 -0.35 36.60 10.45
C ARG A 430 0.77 35.58 10.73
N GLU A 431 0.59 34.33 10.33
CA GLU A 431 1.65 33.31 10.42
C GLU A 431 2.73 33.49 9.34
N ARG A 432 2.36 33.98 8.14
CA ARG A 432 3.35 34.38 7.13
C ARG A 432 4.28 35.51 7.61
N PHE A 433 3.76 36.42 8.42
CA PHE A 433 4.55 37.52 8.98
C PHE A 433 5.53 37.06 10.06
N THR A 434 5.14 36.12 10.92
CA THR A 434 6.04 35.51 11.91
C THR A 434 7.09 34.67 11.22
N ARG A 435 6.73 33.79 10.29
CA ARG A 435 7.69 32.97 9.51
C ARG A 435 8.66 33.82 8.67
N LYS A 436 8.23 34.98 8.17
CA LYS A 436 9.10 35.89 7.42
C LYS A 436 10.07 36.62 8.35
N LYS A 437 9.63 36.99 9.54
CA LYS A 437 10.45 37.64 10.57
C LYS A 437 11.50 36.67 11.12
N ASP A 438 11.13 35.43 11.38
CA ASP A 438 12.06 34.37 11.84
C ASP A 438 13.12 34.05 10.75
N ARG A 439 12.74 34.03 9.47
CA ARG A 439 13.67 33.89 8.34
C ARG A 439 14.63 35.08 8.17
N GLU A 440 14.19 36.30 8.44
CA GLU A 440 15.02 37.50 8.36
C GLU A 440 15.99 37.59 9.57
N ASP A 441 15.55 37.20 10.75
CA ASP A 441 16.39 37.14 11.95
C ASP A 441 17.44 36.04 11.83
N PHE A 442 17.10 34.85 11.30
CA PHE A 442 18.05 33.77 11.01
C PHE A 442 19.09 34.17 9.94
N ARG A 443 18.69 34.96 8.92
CA ARG A 443 19.63 35.48 7.90
C ARG A 443 20.53 36.58 8.48
N ARG A 444 20.08 37.36 9.44
CA ARG A 444 20.89 38.37 10.16
C ARG A 444 21.96 37.73 11.02
N ASP A 445 21.63 36.66 11.72
CA ASP A 445 22.59 35.95 12.58
C ASP A 445 23.64 35.20 11.78
N ASN A 446 23.26 34.58 10.65
CA ASN A 446 24.21 33.94 9.73
C ASN A 446 25.17 34.98 9.07
N LYS A 447 24.68 36.17 8.68
CA LYS A 447 25.57 37.24 8.16
C LYS A 447 26.54 37.78 9.21
N LYS A 448 26.16 37.77 10.50
CA LYS A 448 27.04 38.14 11.61
C LYS A 448 28.13 37.08 11.87
N SER A 449 27.87 35.81 11.58
CA SER A 449 28.87 34.73 11.70
C SER A 449 29.87 34.69 10.55
N GLU A 450 29.48 35.08 9.34
CA GLU A 450 30.38 35.20 8.16
C GLU A 450 31.31 36.42 8.24
N SER A 451 30.87 37.55 8.81
CA SER A 451 31.70 38.75 8.94
C SER A 451 32.81 38.65 10.00
N ARG A 452 32.89 37.54 10.77
CA ARG A 452 33.97 37.28 11.75
C ARG A 452 35.06 36.34 11.24
N LYS A 453 34.98 35.82 10.00
CA LYS A 453 36.00 34.92 9.41
C LYS A 453 36.97 35.57 8.41
N ASP A 454 36.80 36.84 8.08
CA ASP A 454 37.67 37.54 7.13
C ASP A 454 38.78 38.38 7.82
N PHE A 455 39.53 37.77 8.71
CA PHE A 455 40.82 38.35 9.15
C PHE A 455 41.82 37.25 9.50
N ARG A 456 42.40 36.62 8.48
CA ARG A 456 43.77 36.07 8.49
C ARG A 456 44.16 35.70 7.04
N GLY A 457 45.07 36.48 6.50
CA GLY A 457 45.63 36.28 5.17
C GLY A 457 46.61 35.11 5.11
N GLY A 458 46.81 34.60 3.90
CA GLY A 458 47.82 33.60 3.59
C GLY A 458 47.67 33.03 2.17
N GLU A 459 48.35 33.63 1.22
CA GLU A 459 48.90 33.15 -0.03
C GLU A 459 48.15 32.10 -0.88
N ARG A 460 47.76 32.56 -2.07
CA ARG A 460 47.35 31.74 -3.24
C ARG A 460 48.57 31.06 -3.86
N LYS A 461 48.47 29.74 -4.08
CA LYS A 461 49.24 29.05 -5.14
C LYS A 461 48.27 28.44 -6.12
N ASP A 462 48.40 28.86 -7.38
CA ASP A 462 47.74 28.34 -8.57
C ASP A 462 48.14 26.87 -8.83
N PHE A 463 47.18 26.01 -9.07
CA PHE A 463 47.41 24.76 -9.77
C PHE A 463 46.45 24.65 -10.96
N LYS A 464 47.08 24.67 -12.13
CA LYS A 464 46.50 24.45 -13.45
C LYS A 464 46.06 23.00 -13.63
N SER A 465 44.95 22.90 -14.32
CA SER A 465 44.33 21.71 -14.88
C SER A 465 45.23 20.87 -15.78
N GLU A 466 45.18 19.56 -15.64
CA GLU A 466 45.41 18.60 -16.72
C GLU A 466 44.31 17.56 -16.76
N ARG A 467 43.55 17.58 -17.87
CA ARG A 467 42.63 16.47 -18.26
C ARG A 467 43.51 15.40 -18.92
N LYS A 468 43.37 14.15 -18.48
CA LYS A 468 43.80 12.98 -19.24
C LYS A 468 42.59 12.09 -19.51
N ASP A 469 42.30 11.94 -20.80
CA ASP A 469 41.41 10.96 -21.38
C ASP A 469 41.90 9.53 -21.12
N PHE A 470 41.04 8.65 -20.64
CA PHE A 470 41.28 7.22 -20.71
C PHE A 470 40.14 6.56 -21.52
N ARG A 471 40.43 6.35 -22.82
CA ARG A 471 39.78 5.31 -23.62
C ARG A 471 40.51 4.01 -23.35
N GLY A 472 39.81 2.99 -22.78
CA GLY A 472 40.27 1.65 -22.59
C GLY A 472 39.36 0.65 -23.33
N GLU A 473 39.98 -0.09 -24.24
CA GLU A 473 39.41 -1.05 -25.18
C GLU A 473 38.67 -2.23 -24.52
N ARG A 474 37.54 -2.63 -25.14
CA ARG A 474 36.84 -3.88 -24.84
C ARG A 474 37.55 -5.05 -25.53
N LYS A 475 37.96 -6.06 -24.76
CA LYS A 475 38.30 -7.40 -25.30
C LYS A 475 37.11 -8.36 -25.13
N PRO A 476 36.89 -9.27 -26.10
CA PRO A 476 35.74 -10.19 -26.10
C PRO A 476 35.99 -11.42 -25.20
N PHE A 477 34.96 -11.83 -24.48
CA PHE A 477 34.98 -13.02 -23.65
C PHE A 477 34.65 -14.26 -24.49
N ASN A 478 35.57 -15.20 -24.48
CA ASN A 478 35.55 -16.48 -25.22
C ASN A 478 34.71 -17.51 -24.47
N LYS A 479 33.78 -18.17 -25.20
CA LYS A 479 33.07 -19.38 -24.75
C LYS A 479 34.01 -20.56 -24.80
N ASN A 480 34.18 -21.28 -23.68
CA ASN A 480 34.54 -22.68 -23.73
C ASN A 480 33.79 -23.47 -22.66
N ASN A 481 33.16 -24.51 -23.20
CA ASN A 481 32.52 -25.66 -22.55
C ASN A 481 33.40 -26.30 -21.48
N ASN A 482 32.80 -26.75 -20.39
CA ASN A 482 33.03 -28.12 -19.90
C ASN A 482 31.88 -28.61 -19.02
N GLY A 483 31.21 -29.63 -19.50
CA GLY A 483 30.13 -30.30 -18.81
C GLY A 483 30.66 -31.15 -17.62
N LYS A 484 29.87 -31.18 -16.56
CA LYS A 484 29.84 -32.30 -15.62
C LYS A 484 28.38 -32.67 -15.31
N LYS A 485 28.04 -33.88 -15.77
CA LYS A 485 26.85 -34.62 -15.38
C LYS A 485 26.90 -34.94 -13.88
N PHE A 486 25.82 -34.63 -13.15
CA PHE A 486 25.55 -35.27 -11.88
C PHE A 486 24.21 -36.00 -11.93
N GLY A 487 24.28 -37.26 -11.46
CA GLY A 487 23.29 -38.28 -11.66
C GLY A 487 21.99 -38.08 -10.84
N LYS A 488 20.95 -38.61 -11.40
CA LYS A 488 19.66 -38.88 -10.77
C LYS A 488 19.83 -39.90 -9.63
N LYS A 489 19.35 -39.58 -8.43
CA LYS A 489 18.91 -40.57 -7.45
C LYS A 489 17.38 -40.53 -7.39
N ARG A 490 16.80 -41.67 -7.78
CA ARG A 490 15.40 -42.03 -7.48
C ARG A 490 15.33 -42.37 -5.99
N TYR A 491 14.27 -41.90 -5.34
CA TYR A 491 13.75 -42.54 -4.14
C TYR A 491 12.36 -43.06 -4.50
N ASP A 492 12.27 -44.40 -4.42
CA ASP A 492 11.02 -45.13 -4.50
C ASP A 492 10.31 -44.97 -3.15
N ASN A 493 9.01 -44.75 -3.22
CA ASN A 493 8.07 -44.85 -2.09
C ASN A 493 7.67 -46.31 -1.93
N GLU A 494 7.69 -46.77 -0.72
CA GLU A 494 6.78 -47.81 -0.20
C GLU A 494 6.16 -47.33 1.11
N ASP A 495 4.82 -47.49 1.16
CA ASP A 495 3.78 -47.41 2.20
C ASP A 495 3.18 -46.06 2.48
#